data_758367b835470d70a13eeb01ece83f54
#
_entry.id   758367b835470d70a13eeb01ece83f54
#
_cell.length_a   1.000
_cell.length_b   1.000
_cell.length_c   1.000
_cell.angle_alpha   90.00
_cell.angle_beta   90.00
_cell.angle_gamma   90.00
#
_symmetry.space_group_name_H-M   'P 1'
#
loop_
_entity.id
_entity.type
_entity.pdbx_description
1 polymer ?
#
loop_
_entity_poly.entity_id
_entity_poly.type
_entity_poly.pdbx_seq_one_letter_code
_entity_poly.pdbx_strand_id
1 'polypeptide(L)'
;MSQFPDLLQFDRIAYDTETTGLHWWKDKIFGVSISTPDGKDYYWDIRNDPNVVSWLRDMIPRCKMVIGHNIKFDWHFSRELGIILPWDRCDDTMVRAAIIDEHLLSYDLDSVGKKYLGVGKDTDMYQELADIFGGAATKNVQMKNISRAPSAIVERYAKQDTRTCLDLYDWQEKTIQQQELQPVCELERQLIPVLF
;
A
#
# COMPACT_ATOMS: atom_id res chain seq x y z
N MET A 1 -10.46 23.27 11.96
CA MET A 1 -10.51 21.82 11.67
C MET A 1 -9.17 21.47 11.09
N SER A 2 -8.56 20.35 11.47
CA SER A 2 -7.29 19.92 10.88
C SER A 2 -7.48 19.69 9.38
N GLN A 3 -6.52 20.10 8.58
CA GLN A 3 -6.51 19.89 7.13
C GLN A 3 -6.41 18.39 6.77
N PHE A 4 -5.91 17.57 7.68
CA PHE A 4 -5.65 16.14 7.50
C PHE A 4 -6.52 15.29 8.44
N PRO A 5 -6.81 14.02 8.08
CA PRO A 5 -7.56 13.12 8.94
C PRO A 5 -6.79 12.75 10.22
N ASP A 6 -7.52 12.51 11.31
CA ASP A 6 -6.96 11.90 12.50
C ASP A 6 -6.92 10.38 12.32
N LEU A 7 -5.73 9.83 12.07
CA LEU A 7 -5.53 8.40 11.86
C LEU A 7 -5.52 7.60 13.17
N LEU A 8 -5.30 8.27 14.33
CA LEU A 8 -5.15 7.61 15.63
C LEU A 8 -6.46 7.08 16.20
N GLN A 9 -7.59 7.53 15.64
CA GLN A 9 -8.91 7.02 16.01
C GLN A 9 -9.16 5.59 15.52
N PHE A 10 -8.40 5.13 14.52
CA PHE A 10 -8.57 3.80 13.92
C PHE A 10 -7.63 2.77 14.54
N ASP A 11 -8.09 1.52 14.58
CA ASP A 11 -7.27 0.40 15.06
C ASP A 11 -6.23 -0.05 14.05
N ARG A 12 -6.48 0.23 12.79
CA ARG A 12 -5.58 -0.06 11.66
C ARG A 12 -5.80 0.90 10.52
N ILE A 13 -4.79 1.04 9.68
CA ILE A 13 -4.86 1.75 8.39
C ILE A 13 -4.10 0.94 7.34
N ALA A 14 -4.51 1.01 6.08
CA ALA A 14 -3.65 0.59 4.98
C ALA A 14 -2.82 1.78 4.49
N TYR A 15 -1.58 1.52 4.12
CA TYR A 15 -0.60 2.53 3.68
C TYR A 15 0.15 2.01 2.46
N ASP A 16 0.31 2.86 1.44
CA ASP A 16 1.04 2.55 0.22
C ASP A 16 1.72 3.80 -0.33
N THR A 17 2.81 3.62 -1.07
CA THR A 17 3.60 4.72 -1.64
C THR A 17 3.72 4.61 -3.16
N GLU A 18 3.46 5.73 -3.84
CA GLU A 18 3.70 5.87 -5.27
C GLU A 18 5.09 6.43 -5.52
N THR A 19 5.89 5.70 -6.31
CA THR A 19 7.31 5.99 -6.48
C THR A 19 7.70 6.17 -7.95
N THR A 20 8.79 6.91 -8.20
CA THR A 20 9.31 7.14 -9.55
C THR A 20 10.01 5.91 -10.16
N GLY A 21 10.25 4.88 -9.35
CA GLY A 21 10.89 3.63 -9.72
C GLY A 21 11.02 2.68 -8.54
N LEU A 22 11.78 1.61 -8.69
CA LEU A 22 11.84 0.50 -7.73
C LEU A 22 13.02 0.55 -6.76
N HIS A 23 13.93 1.50 -6.93
CA HIS A 23 15.19 1.55 -6.18
C HIS A 23 15.15 2.67 -5.15
N TRP A 24 14.84 2.38 -3.89
CA TRP A 24 14.68 3.35 -2.81
C TRP A 24 15.91 4.28 -2.64
N TRP A 25 17.13 3.83 -2.99
CA TRP A 25 18.36 4.64 -2.89
C TRP A 25 18.52 5.68 -4.00
N LYS A 26 17.74 5.66 -5.07
CA LYS A 26 17.82 6.63 -6.19
C LYS A 26 16.46 7.19 -6.61
N ASP A 27 15.39 6.41 -6.45
CA ASP A 27 14.04 6.80 -6.82
C ASP A 27 13.36 7.54 -5.66
N LYS A 28 12.24 8.20 -5.89
CA LYS A 28 11.59 9.06 -4.91
C LYS A 28 10.11 8.72 -4.79
N ILE A 29 9.55 8.89 -3.58
CA ILE A 29 8.11 8.94 -3.40
C ILE A 29 7.59 10.24 -4.03
N PHE A 30 6.49 10.13 -4.76
CA PHE A 30 5.75 11.29 -5.24
C PHE A 30 4.30 11.31 -4.76
N GLY A 31 3.76 10.18 -4.32
CA GLY A 31 2.43 10.06 -3.77
C GLY A 31 2.37 9.12 -2.57
N VAL A 32 1.39 9.34 -1.71
CA VAL A 32 1.05 8.47 -0.58
C VAL A 32 -0.45 8.26 -0.55
N SER A 33 -0.89 7.03 -0.39
CA SER A 33 -2.28 6.69 -0.18
C SER A 33 -2.51 6.01 1.16
N ILE A 34 -3.69 6.26 1.74
CA ILE A 34 -4.13 5.67 3.01
C ILE A 34 -5.61 5.32 2.90
N SER A 35 -5.96 4.10 3.30
CA SER A 35 -7.35 3.68 3.48
C SER A 35 -7.64 3.41 4.94
N THR A 36 -8.84 3.81 5.39
CA THR A 36 -9.29 3.68 6.77
C THR A 36 -10.53 2.80 6.89
N PRO A 37 -10.77 2.15 8.05
CA PRO A 37 -11.89 1.24 8.24
C PRO A 37 -13.28 1.87 8.10
N ASP A 38 -13.39 3.21 8.20
CA ASP A 38 -14.65 3.94 8.00
C ASP A 38 -15.03 4.13 6.52
N GLY A 39 -14.31 3.48 5.61
CA GLY A 39 -14.59 3.50 4.17
C GLY A 39 -14.00 4.69 3.43
N LYS A 40 -13.13 5.47 4.06
CA LYS A 40 -12.48 6.61 3.41
C LYS A 40 -11.11 6.22 2.86
N ASP A 41 -10.82 6.75 1.67
CA ASP A 41 -9.57 6.58 0.96
C ASP A 41 -8.98 7.95 0.65
N TYR A 42 -7.72 8.10 1.00
CA TYR A 42 -6.98 9.34 0.85
C TYR A 42 -5.80 9.13 -0.09
N TYR A 43 -5.49 10.17 -0.84
CA TYR A 43 -4.27 10.26 -1.65
C TYR A 43 -3.70 11.68 -1.57
N TRP A 44 -2.39 11.79 -1.47
CA TRP A 44 -1.68 13.06 -1.51
C TRP A 44 -0.50 12.96 -2.47
N ASP A 45 -0.47 13.88 -3.45
CA ASP A 45 0.73 14.13 -4.24
C ASP A 45 1.66 15.02 -3.39
N ILE A 46 2.66 14.39 -2.77
CA ILE A 46 3.53 15.03 -1.79
C ILE A 46 4.52 16.02 -2.41
N ARG A 47 4.63 16.07 -3.74
CA ARG A 47 5.47 17.03 -4.45
C ARG A 47 4.93 18.45 -4.31
N ASN A 48 3.63 18.58 -4.13
CA ASN A 48 2.91 19.86 -4.16
C ASN A 48 2.58 20.39 -2.76
N ASP A 49 2.67 19.57 -1.70
CA ASP A 49 2.36 20.00 -0.33
C ASP A 49 3.34 19.41 0.69
N PRO A 50 4.34 20.17 1.14
CA PRO A 50 5.29 19.71 2.15
C PRO A 50 4.66 19.49 3.53
N ASN A 51 3.46 20.03 3.80
CA ASN A 51 2.77 19.83 5.07
C ASN A 51 2.30 18.37 5.20
N VAL A 52 2.00 17.70 4.08
CA VAL A 52 1.65 16.26 4.08
C VAL A 52 2.78 15.43 4.67
N VAL A 53 4.02 15.64 4.23
CA VAL A 53 5.17 14.90 4.74
C VAL A 53 5.39 15.16 6.23
N SER A 54 5.25 16.42 6.67
CA SER A 54 5.36 16.80 8.08
C SER A 54 4.28 16.11 8.92
N TRP A 55 3.04 16.09 8.44
CA TRP A 55 1.94 15.40 9.08
C TRP A 55 2.15 13.87 9.13
N LEU A 56 2.58 13.24 8.05
CA LEU A 56 2.87 11.81 8.01
C LEU A 56 3.99 11.41 8.99
N ARG A 57 5.04 12.24 9.12
CA ARG A 57 6.11 12.02 10.10
C ARG A 57 5.62 11.99 11.55
N ASP A 58 4.62 12.81 11.87
CA ASP A 58 4.01 12.83 13.20
C ASP A 58 3.01 11.68 13.39
N MET A 59 2.17 11.43 12.39
CA MET A 59 1.01 10.52 12.54
C MET A 59 1.37 9.05 12.39
N ILE A 60 2.14 8.67 11.35
CA ILE A 60 2.38 7.26 11.03
C ILE A 60 3.06 6.50 12.18
N PRO A 61 4.10 7.03 12.84
CA PRO A 61 4.74 6.32 13.98
C PRO A 61 3.81 6.07 15.16
N ARG A 62 2.70 6.78 15.25
CA ARG A 62 1.73 6.72 16.36
C ARG A 62 0.52 5.85 16.03
N CYS A 63 0.34 5.42 14.78
CA CYS A 63 -0.76 4.54 14.38
C CYS A 63 -0.71 3.22 15.15
N LYS A 64 -1.88 2.66 15.47
CA LYS A 64 -1.99 1.41 16.22
C LYS A 64 -1.57 0.19 15.38
N MET A 65 -1.87 0.20 14.08
CA MET A 65 -1.44 -0.80 13.11
C MET A 65 -1.34 -0.15 11.72
N VAL A 66 -0.23 -0.41 11.04
CA VAL A 66 -0.02 0.00 9.63
C VAL A 66 0.10 -1.25 8.78
N ILE A 67 -0.77 -1.39 7.80
CA ILE A 67 -0.87 -2.53 6.91
C ILE A 67 -0.39 -2.12 5.53
N GLY A 68 0.44 -2.94 4.92
CA GLY A 68 0.85 -2.76 3.52
C GLY A 68 0.73 -4.06 2.74
N HIS A 69 1.01 -3.97 1.47
CA HIS A 69 1.21 -5.12 0.61
C HIS A 69 2.64 -5.11 0.06
N ASN A 70 3.52 -5.97 0.55
CA ASN A 70 4.96 -5.85 0.45
C ASN A 70 5.50 -4.59 1.18
N ILE A 71 5.04 -4.41 2.41
CA ILE A 71 5.27 -3.20 3.22
C ILE A 71 6.74 -2.81 3.38
N LYS A 72 7.67 -3.76 3.20
CA LYS A 72 9.11 -3.48 3.22
C LYS A 72 9.52 -2.49 2.13
N PHE A 73 8.87 -2.55 0.97
CA PHE A 73 9.09 -1.58 -0.10
C PHE A 73 8.73 -0.17 0.37
N ASP A 74 7.53 0.01 0.89
CA ASP A 74 7.04 1.30 1.37
C ASP A 74 7.86 1.82 2.55
N TRP A 75 8.31 0.93 3.41
CA TRP A 75 9.16 1.29 4.54
C TRP A 75 10.50 1.88 4.08
N HIS A 76 11.22 1.25 3.15
CA HIS A 76 12.47 1.78 2.62
C HIS A 76 12.30 3.19 2.06
N PHE A 77 11.29 3.41 1.24
CA PHE A 77 11.02 4.71 0.65
C PHE A 77 10.56 5.75 1.70
N SER A 78 9.69 5.38 2.62
CA SER A 78 9.18 6.26 3.68
C SER A 78 10.30 6.78 4.57
N ARG A 79 11.27 5.93 4.90
CA ARG A 79 12.43 6.28 5.71
C ARG A 79 13.26 7.41 5.07
N GLU A 80 13.39 7.43 3.75
CA GLU A 80 14.10 8.51 3.05
C GLU A 80 13.45 9.89 3.23
N LEU A 81 12.14 9.90 3.50
CA LEU A 81 11.41 11.11 3.87
C LEU A 81 11.35 11.35 5.39
N GLY A 82 11.97 10.50 6.21
CA GLY A 82 11.89 10.56 7.68
C GLY A 82 10.52 10.15 8.22
N ILE A 83 9.70 9.45 7.43
CA ILE A 83 8.46 8.82 7.88
C ILE A 83 8.81 7.44 8.41
N ILE A 84 8.69 7.25 9.72
CA ILE A 84 9.06 6.00 10.39
C ILE A 84 7.81 5.16 10.58
N LEU A 85 7.71 4.04 9.87
CA LEU A 85 6.64 3.08 10.12
C LEU A 85 6.88 2.38 11.47
N PRO A 86 5.83 2.12 12.27
CA PRO A 86 5.96 1.46 13.57
C PRO A 86 6.20 -0.04 13.36
N TRP A 87 7.47 -0.45 13.29
CA TRP A 87 7.91 -1.81 12.93
C TRP A 87 7.28 -2.93 13.79
N ASP A 88 6.97 -2.63 15.06
CA ASP A 88 6.29 -3.53 16.00
C ASP A 88 4.77 -3.63 15.76
N ARG A 89 4.22 -2.74 14.94
CA ARG A 89 2.81 -2.59 14.64
C ARG A 89 2.56 -2.46 13.13
N CYS A 90 3.41 -3.11 12.33
CA CYS A 90 3.20 -3.28 10.88
C CYS A 90 2.76 -4.70 10.57
N ASP A 91 2.01 -4.84 9.48
CA ASP A 91 1.63 -6.13 8.94
C ASP A 91 1.63 -6.11 7.40
N ASP A 92 1.78 -7.29 6.79
CA ASP A 92 1.99 -7.43 5.35
C ASP A 92 1.00 -8.44 4.75
N THR A 93 0.07 -7.95 3.94
CA THR A 93 -0.95 -8.80 3.31
C THR A 93 -0.37 -9.76 2.27
N MET A 94 0.82 -9.50 1.72
CA MET A 94 1.51 -10.42 0.81
C MET A 94 2.07 -11.62 1.59
N VAL A 95 2.69 -11.38 2.74
CA VAL A 95 3.19 -12.46 3.63
C VAL A 95 2.04 -13.31 4.14
N ARG A 96 0.96 -12.68 4.61
CA ARG A 96 -0.26 -13.38 5.04
C ARG A 96 -0.88 -14.24 3.94
N ALA A 97 -0.88 -13.76 2.69
CA ALA A 97 -1.38 -14.54 1.56
C ALA A 97 -0.56 -15.81 1.34
N ALA A 98 0.77 -15.74 1.50
CA ALA A 98 1.65 -16.90 1.38
C ALA A 98 1.44 -17.93 2.51
N ILE A 99 1.11 -17.47 3.72
CA ILE A 99 0.78 -18.35 4.85
C ILE A 99 -0.56 -19.06 4.63
N ILE A 100 -1.55 -18.34 4.10
CA ILE A 100 -2.89 -18.88 3.85
C ILE A 100 -2.88 -19.91 2.70
N ASP A 101 -2.12 -19.62 1.64
CA ASP A 101 -2.05 -20.47 0.45
C ASP A 101 -0.66 -20.38 -0.19
N GLU A 102 0.20 -21.33 0.13
CA GLU A 102 1.57 -21.44 -0.38
C GLU A 102 1.65 -21.86 -1.86
N HIS A 103 0.53 -22.25 -2.45
CA HIS A 103 0.46 -22.73 -3.83
C HIS A 103 0.07 -21.66 -4.86
N LEU A 104 -0.04 -20.40 -4.46
CA LEU A 104 -0.33 -19.33 -5.40
C LEU A 104 0.82 -19.12 -6.39
N LEU A 105 0.48 -18.90 -7.64
CA LEU A 105 1.46 -18.56 -8.70
C LEU A 105 2.02 -17.14 -8.55
N SER A 106 1.27 -16.26 -7.91
CA SER A 106 1.69 -14.89 -7.59
C SER A 106 1.01 -14.40 -6.34
N TYR A 107 1.75 -13.62 -5.56
CA TYR A 107 1.27 -12.95 -4.34
C TYR A 107 1.13 -11.44 -4.54
N ASP A 108 1.17 -10.92 -5.78
CA ASP A 108 0.90 -9.50 -6.01
C ASP A 108 -0.55 -9.14 -5.66
N LEU A 109 -0.77 -7.88 -5.28
CA LEU A 109 -2.06 -7.40 -4.75
C LEU A 109 -3.22 -7.65 -5.71
N ASP A 110 -2.99 -7.52 -7.02
CA ASP A 110 -4.00 -7.76 -8.04
C ASP A 110 -4.43 -9.24 -8.09
N SER A 111 -3.46 -10.15 -8.10
CA SER A 111 -3.71 -11.60 -8.14
C SER A 111 -4.45 -12.07 -6.89
N VAL A 112 -4.01 -11.63 -5.71
CA VAL A 112 -4.59 -12.03 -4.42
C VAL A 112 -5.96 -11.38 -4.22
N GLY A 113 -6.09 -10.08 -4.52
CA GLY A 113 -7.36 -9.35 -4.46
C GLY A 113 -8.42 -9.95 -5.36
N LYS A 114 -8.06 -10.26 -6.61
CA LYS A 114 -8.97 -10.92 -7.56
C LYS A 114 -9.42 -12.30 -7.08
N LYS A 115 -8.50 -13.08 -6.55
CA LYS A 115 -8.81 -14.44 -6.07
C LYS A 115 -9.76 -14.45 -4.87
N TYR A 116 -9.49 -13.61 -3.87
CA TYR A 116 -10.17 -13.70 -2.58
C TYR A 116 -11.28 -12.67 -2.38
N LEU A 117 -11.20 -11.51 -3.03
CA LEU A 117 -12.21 -10.45 -2.93
C LEU A 117 -13.04 -10.28 -4.20
N GLY A 118 -12.64 -10.89 -5.31
CA GLY A 118 -13.25 -10.65 -6.62
C GLY A 118 -12.96 -9.26 -7.20
N VAL A 119 -12.00 -8.53 -6.61
CA VAL A 119 -11.63 -7.16 -7.00
C VAL A 119 -10.31 -7.22 -7.77
N GLY A 120 -10.35 -6.87 -9.06
CA GLY A 120 -9.14 -6.71 -9.87
C GLY A 120 -8.69 -5.25 -9.93
N LYS A 121 -7.44 -5.03 -10.33
CA LYS A 121 -6.91 -3.69 -10.58
C LYS A 121 -7.71 -2.95 -11.65
N ASP A 122 -7.74 -1.64 -11.50
CA ASP A 122 -8.16 -0.72 -12.57
C ASP A 122 -7.20 -0.83 -13.75
N THR A 123 -7.53 -1.71 -14.71
CA THR A 123 -6.75 -1.88 -15.93
C THR A 123 -6.93 -0.71 -16.89
N ASP A 124 -7.94 0.11 -16.70
CA ASP A 124 -8.23 1.27 -17.55
C ASP A 124 -7.13 2.33 -17.40
N MET A 125 -6.47 2.38 -16.24
CA MET A 125 -5.30 3.22 -16.03
C MET A 125 -4.21 2.99 -17.09
N TYR A 126 -3.92 1.74 -17.44
CA TYR A 126 -2.87 1.47 -18.45
C TYR A 126 -3.27 1.95 -19.83
N GLN A 127 -4.55 1.89 -20.18
CA GLN A 127 -5.07 2.45 -21.41
C GLN A 127 -5.00 3.97 -21.41
N GLU A 128 -5.44 4.63 -20.33
CA GLU A 128 -5.35 6.08 -20.17
C GLU A 128 -3.89 6.58 -20.26
N LEU A 129 -2.95 5.88 -19.63
CA LEU A 129 -1.54 6.20 -19.75
C LEU A 129 -0.99 6.00 -21.17
N ALA A 130 -1.44 4.93 -21.87
CA ALA A 130 -1.06 4.70 -23.25
C ALA A 130 -1.60 5.78 -24.19
N ASP A 131 -2.81 6.29 -23.95
CA ASP A 131 -3.41 7.38 -24.70
C ASP A 131 -2.65 8.69 -24.53
N ILE A 132 -2.08 8.93 -23.34
CA ILE A 132 -1.30 10.14 -23.01
C ILE A 132 0.15 10.03 -23.50
N PHE A 133 0.80 8.89 -23.24
CA PHE A 133 2.25 8.74 -23.42
C PHE A 133 2.64 7.85 -24.61
N GLY A 134 1.66 7.22 -25.23
CA GLY A 134 1.89 6.23 -26.29
C GLY A 134 2.36 4.87 -25.77
N GLY A 135 2.51 3.91 -26.67
CA GLY A 135 2.96 2.56 -26.36
C GLY A 135 1.82 1.59 -26.01
N ALA A 136 2.18 0.36 -25.64
CA ALA A 136 1.18 -0.65 -25.28
C ALA A 136 0.55 -0.36 -23.91
N ALA A 137 -0.75 -0.60 -23.79
CA ALA A 137 -1.53 -0.45 -22.55
C ALA A 137 -1.27 -1.62 -21.58
N THR A 138 -0.03 -1.77 -21.15
CA THR A 138 0.38 -2.85 -20.24
C THR A 138 1.16 -2.30 -19.07
N LYS A 139 1.10 -3.01 -17.93
CA LYS A 139 1.85 -2.67 -16.71
C LYS A 139 3.34 -2.40 -17.01
N ASN A 140 3.99 -3.32 -17.72
CA ASN A 140 5.43 -3.23 -18.00
C ASN A 140 5.83 -2.00 -18.83
N VAL A 141 4.93 -1.48 -19.66
CA VAL A 141 5.18 -0.31 -20.49
C VAL A 141 4.80 0.98 -19.78
N GLN A 142 3.68 0.99 -19.06
CA GLN A 142 3.08 2.22 -18.55
C GLN A 142 3.49 2.61 -17.14
N MET A 143 3.89 1.65 -16.26
CA MET A 143 4.27 1.99 -14.88
C MET A 143 5.43 2.99 -14.78
N LYS A 144 6.34 3.02 -15.74
CA LYS A 144 7.39 4.06 -15.81
C LYS A 144 6.88 5.48 -16.06
N ASN A 145 5.64 5.62 -16.51
CA ASN A 145 4.99 6.89 -16.79
C ASN A 145 4.15 7.41 -15.62
N ILE A 146 3.87 6.57 -14.61
CA ILE A 146 2.93 6.88 -13.53
C ILE A 146 3.29 8.17 -12.78
N SER A 147 4.58 8.41 -12.52
CA SER A 147 5.04 9.63 -11.84
C SER A 147 4.84 10.92 -12.65
N ARG A 148 4.53 10.79 -13.95
CA ARG A 148 4.27 11.89 -14.88
C ARG A 148 2.79 12.00 -15.24
N ALA A 149 1.98 11.05 -14.78
CA ALA A 149 0.56 10.98 -15.07
C ALA A 149 -0.21 12.13 -14.38
N PRO A 150 -1.36 12.52 -14.92
CA PRO A 150 -2.30 13.40 -14.21
C PRO A 150 -2.63 12.85 -12.83
N SER A 151 -2.62 13.73 -11.82
CA SER A 151 -2.84 13.34 -10.41
C SER A 151 -4.15 12.56 -10.21
N ALA A 152 -5.21 12.88 -10.93
CA ALA A 152 -6.50 12.20 -10.84
C ALA A 152 -6.43 10.70 -11.22
N ILE A 153 -5.59 10.34 -12.19
CA ILE A 153 -5.38 8.94 -12.60
C ILE A 153 -4.64 8.19 -11.49
N VAL A 154 -3.56 8.79 -10.99
CA VAL A 154 -2.75 8.20 -9.91
C VAL A 154 -3.58 8.07 -8.63
N GLU A 155 -4.33 9.11 -8.26
CA GLU A 155 -5.19 9.12 -7.08
C GLU A 155 -6.20 7.97 -7.09
N ARG A 156 -6.89 7.76 -8.21
CA ARG A 156 -7.88 6.67 -8.35
C ARG A 156 -7.22 5.31 -8.15
N TYR A 157 -6.09 5.09 -8.83
CA TYR A 157 -5.31 3.87 -8.74
C TYR A 157 -4.78 3.60 -7.32
N ALA A 158 -4.09 4.58 -6.73
CA ALA A 158 -3.49 4.46 -5.41
C ALA A 158 -4.53 4.22 -4.29
N LYS A 159 -5.67 4.91 -4.36
CA LYS A 159 -6.80 4.69 -3.43
C LYS A 159 -7.38 3.29 -3.56
N GLN A 160 -7.48 2.76 -4.76
CA GLN A 160 -7.96 1.40 -4.98
C GLN A 160 -6.98 0.37 -4.41
N ASP A 161 -5.67 0.56 -4.59
CA ASP A 161 -4.66 -0.36 -4.07
C ASP A 161 -4.69 -0.40 -2.53
N THR A 162 -4.73 0.73 -1.83
CA THR A 162 -4.83 0.75 -0.36
C THR A 162 -6.18 0.22 0.14
N ARG A 163 -7.28 0.50 -0.55
CA ARG A 163 -8.59 -0.08 -0.21
C ARG A 163 -8.57 -1.60 -0.35
N THR A 164 -8.06 -2.12 -1.47
CA THR A 164 -7.92 -3.56 -1.69
C THR A 164 -7.02 -4.19 -0.64
N CYS A 165 -5.92 -3.54 -0.27
CA CYS A 165 -5.02 -4.00 0.78
C CYS A 165 -5.74 -4.13 2.14
N LEU A 166 -6.52 -3.12 2.53
CA LEU A 166 -7.26 -3.12 3.80
C LEU A 166 -8.36 -4.19 3.83
N ASP A 167 -9.14 -4.29 2.76
CA ASP A 167 -10.22 -5.28 2.64
C ASP A 167 -9.65 -6.72 2.60
N LEU A 168 -8.49 -6.89 1.95
CA LEU A 168 -7.76 -8.16 1.93
C LEU A 168 -7.29 -8.54 3.34
N TYR A 169 -6.73 -7.59 4.09
CA TYR A 169 -6.34 -7.82 5.46
C TYR A 169 -7.53 -8.30 6.31
N ASP A 170 -8.67 -7.66 6.20
CA ASP A 170 -9.88 -8.00 6.96
C ASP A 170 -10.43 -9.38 6.59
N TRP A 171 -10.30 -9.79 5.34
CA TRP A 171 -10.61 -11.14 4.89
C TRP A 171 -9.59 -12.15 5.45
N GLN A 172 -8.30 -11.82 5.38
CA GLN A 172 -7.21 -12.66 5.88
C GLN A 172 -7.30 -12.89 7.39
N GLU A 173 -7.66 -11.89 8.19
CA GLU A 173 -7.87 -12.03 9.64
C GLU A 173 -8.86 -13.14 9.96
N LYS A 174 -9.99 -13.16 9.26
CA LYS A 174 -11.02 -14.19 9.44
C LYS A 174 -10.52 -15.57 9.02
N THR A 175 -9.81 -15.63 7.90
CA THR A 175 -9.29 -16.91 7.36
C THR A 175 -8.19 -17.49 8.26
N ILE A 176 -7.26 -16.66 8.71
CA ILE A 176 -6.18 -17.02 9.64
C ILE A 176 -6.76 -17.56 10.94
N GLN A 177 -7.81 -16.92 11.47
CA GLN A 177 -8.49 -17.40 12.67
C GLN A 177 -9.18 -18.74 12.44
N GLN A 178 -9.87 -18.94 11.32
CA GLN A 178 -10.55 -20.18 10.98
C GLN A 178 -9.58 -21.37 10.76
N GLN A 179 -8.38 -21.08 10.25
CA GLN A 179 -7.36 -22.08 9.96
C GLN A 179 -6.32 -22.23 11.09
N GLU A 180 -6.49 -21.53 12.20
CA GLU A 180 -5.59 -21.56 13.38
C GLU A 180 -4.12 -21.19 13.04
N LEU A 181 -3.93 -20.27 12.08
CA LEU A 181 -2.62 -19.83 11.57
C LEU A 181 -2.01 -18.64 12.34
N GLN A 182 -2.66 -18.14 13.39
CA GLN A 182 -2.20 -16.96 14.15
C GLN A 182 -0.75 -17.09 14.64
N PRO A 183 -0.28 -18.24 15.18
CA PRO A 183 1.08 -18.33 15.67
C PRO A 183 2.14 -18.13 14.59
N VAL A 184 1.91 -18.66 13.37
CA VAL A 184 2.85 -18.50 12.26
C VAL A 184 2.78 -17.08 11.69
N CYS A 185 1.60 -16.50 11.61
CA CYS A 185 1.45 -15.09 11.17
C CYS A 185 2.16 -14.14 12.14
N GLU A 186 2.05 -14.35 13.44
CA GLU A 186 2.74 -13.52 14.42
C GLU A 186 4.26 -13.67 14.33
N LEU A 187 4.76 -14.89 14.11
CA LEU A 187 6.18 -15.14 13.89
C LEU A 187 6.69 -14.39 12.65
N GLU A 188 6.00 -14.49 11.53
CA GLU A 188 6.37 -13.81 10.29
C GLU A 188 6.28 -12.29 10.42
N ARG A 189 5.28 -11.77 11.13
CA ARG A 189 5.15 -10.35 11.42
C ARG A 189 6.37 -9.82 12.18
N GLN A 190 6.87 -10.58 13.16
CA GLN A 190 8.08 -10.22 13.92
C GLN A 190 9.37 -10.28 13.08
N LEU A 191 9.37 -11.03 11.96
CA LEU A 191 10.50 -11.08 11.05
C LEU A 191 10.54 -9.89 10.08
N ILE A 192 9.43 -9.19 9.85
CA ILE A 192 9.39 -8.02 8.95
C ILE A 192 10.54 -7.04 9.24
N PRO A 193 10.76 -6.56 10.48
CA PRO A 193 11.84 -5.62 10.77
C PRO A 193 13.24 -6.23 10.71
N VAL A 194 13.37 -7.55 10.82
CA VAL A 194 14.67 -8.25 10.77
C VAL A 194 15.19 -8.36 9.34
N LEU A 195 14.29 -8.39 8.37
CA LEU A 195 14.60 -8.50 6.94
C LEU A 195 14.82 -7.12 6.26
N PHE A 196 15.01 -6.08 7.07
CA PHE A 196 15.04 -4.67 6.65
C PHE A 196 16.44 -4.07 6.52
#